data_c13aae6abf8e7d4b4b7485bf0f037dd9
#
_entry.id   c13aae6abf8e7d4b4b7485bf0f037dd9
#
_cell.length_a   1.000
_cell.length_b   1.000
_cell.length_c   1.000
_cell.angle_alpha   90.00
_cell.angle_beta   90.00
_cell.angle_gamma   90.00
#
_symmetry.space_group_name_H-M   'P 1'
#
loop_
_entity.id
_entity.type
_entity.pdbx_description
1 polymer ?
#
loop_
_entity_poly.entity_id
_entity_poly.type
_entity_poly.pdbx_seq_one_letter_code
_entity_poly.pdbx_strand_id
1 'polypeptide(L)'
;MCKSFKEKITDTGIKVLENDDMTRLVLNFSNLDITGFDVDDILSNNGIDIEMADLFNIVLIVTPSNTQSDMDALFDELIKITNNTPQAKSTLNLTFPPICKEKLFPQKAFFSNQRDTKLQNSIGHISCSTVVPYPPGVP
;
A
#
# COMPACT_ATOMS: atom_id res chain seq x y z
N MET A 1 7.28 -10.33 -19.19
CA MET A 1 6.04 -10.39 -18.43
C MET A 1 5.76 -9.06 -17.72
N CYS A 2 6.44 -8.66 -16.63
CA CYS A 2 6.15 -7.40 -15.91
C CYS A 2 6.25 -6.14 -16.77
N LYS A 3 7.26 -5.99 -17.62
CA LYS A 3 7.41 -4.82 -18.50
C LYS A 3 6.22 -4.67 -19.44
N SER A 4 5.85 -5.75 -20.12
CA SER A 4 4.70 -5.74 -21.03
C SER A 4 3.38 -5.48 -20.30
N PHE A 5 3.24 -5.97 -19.06
CA PHE A 5 2.08 -5.68 -18.21
C PHE A 5 2.00 -4.19 -17.85
N LYS A 6 3.11 -3.59 -17.40
CA LYS A 6 3.18 -2.15 -17.07
C LYS A 6 2.78 -1.28 -18.26
N GLU A 7 3.25 -1.62 -19.46
CA GLU A 7 2.90 -0.91 -20.69
C GLU A 7 1.39 -0.99 -20.98
N LYS A 8 0.80 -2.18 -20.90
CA LYS A 8 -0.63 -2.39 -21.16
C LYS A 8 -1.53 -1.69 -20.13
N ILE A 9 -1.17 -1.74 -18.84
CA ILE A 9 -2.04 -1.22 -17.77
C ILE A 9 -2.08 0.31 -17.76
N THR A 10 -1.02 0.97 -18.21
CA THR A 10 -0.96 2.44 -18.27
C THR A 10 -2.06 3.04 -19.15
N ASP A 11 -2.47 2.33 -20.18
CA ASP A 11 -3.54 2.77 -21.10
C ASP A 11 -4.95 2.70 -20.48
N THR A 12 -5.09 2.10 -19.30
CA THR A 12 -6.38 1.89 -18.63
C THR A 12 -6.79 3.02 -17.67
N GLY A 13 -5.91 3.99 -17.44
CA GLY A 13 -6.11 5.05 -16.44
C GLY A 13 -5.53 4.72 -15.06
N ILE A 14 -5.10 3.49 -14.83
CA ILE A 14 -4.33 3.10 -13.64
C ILE A 14 -2.89 3.58 -13.82
N LYS A 15 -2.38 4.31 -12.84
CA LYS A 15 -0.97 4.74 -12.86
C LYS A 15 -0.07 3.64 -12.34
N VAL A 16 1.03 3.40 -13.04
CA VAL A 16 2.12 2.57 -12.53
C VAL A 16 3.14 3.47 -11.86
N LEU A 17 3.42 3.22 -10.57
CA LEU A 17 4.48 3.92 -9.86
C LEU A 17 5.81 3.19 -10.10
N GLU A 18 6.77 3.92 -10.65
CA GLU A 18 8.08 3.36 -10.96
C GLU A 18 8.88 3.09 -9.68
N ASN A 19 9.62 2.00 -9.71
CA ASN A 19 10.56 1.59 -8.67
C ASN A 19 11.70 0.77 -9.29
N ASP A 20 12.77 0.55 -8.53
CA ASP A 20 13.97 -0.15 -9.01
C ASP A 20 13.77 -1.68 -9.14
N ASP A 21 12.75 -2.24 -8.49
CA ASP A 21 12.43 -3.66 -8.55
C ASP A 21 11.36 -3.92 -9.62
N MET A 22 11.77 -4.47 -10.74
CA MET A 22 10.86 -4.79 -11.84
C MET A 22 9.78 -5.82 -11.49
N THR A 23 9.98 -6.63 -10.47
CA THR A 23 9.04 -7.66 -10.01
C THR A 23 7.96 -7.10 -9.09
N ARG A 24 8.17 -5.92 -8.53
CA ARG A 24 7.16 -5.20 -7.76
C ARG A 24 6.35 -4.29 -8.67
N LEU A 25 5.07 -4.58 -8.73
CA LEU A 25 4.11 -3.75 -9.45
C LEU A 25 3.36 -2.88 -8.44
N VAL A 26 3.54 -1.57 -8.50
CA VAL A 26 2.82 -0.62 -7.66
C VAL A 26 1.82 0.11 -8.54
N LEU A 27 0.54 -0.16 -8.30
CA LEU A 27 -0.56 0.39 -9.09
C LEU A 27 -1.32 1.43 -8.26
N ASN A 28 -1.53 2.61 -8.83
CA ASN A 28 -2.17 3.73 -8.15
C ASN A 28 -3.53 4.05 -8.79
N PHE A 29 -4.55 4.11 -7.97
CA PHE A 29 -5.96 4.31 -8.33
C PHE A 29 -6.48 5.72 -8.01
N SER A 30 -5.62 6.68 -7.68
CA SER A 30 -6.03 8.02 -7.27
C SER A 30 -6.86 8.81 -8.30
N ASN A 31 -6.95 8.34 -9.53
CA ASN A 31 -7.78 8.92 -10.59
C ASN A 31 -9.16 8.27 -10.70
N LEU A 32 -9.44 7.24 -9.90
CA LEU A 32 -10.69 6.50 -9.87
C LEU A 32 -11.37 6.67 -8.52
N ASP A 33 -12.69 6.57 -8.50
CA ASP A 33 -13.49 6.62 -7.27
C ASP A 33 -13.51 5.26 -6.55
N ILE A 34 -12.33 4.76 -6.21
CA ILE A 34 -12.12 3.50 -5.51
C ILE A 34 -10.84 3.59 -4.67
N THR A 35 -10.84 2.93 -3.53
CA THR A 35 -9.64 2.81 -2.69
C THR A 35 -8.82 1.58 -3.08
N GLY A 36 -7.51 1.58 -2.74
CA GLY A 36 -6.69 0.39 -2.88
C GLY A 36 -7.19 -0.78 -2.04
N PHE A 37 -7.82 -0.52 -0.89
CA PHE A 37 -8.46 -1.55 -0.06
C PHE A 37 -9.66 -2.21 -0.76
N ASP A 38 -10.52 -1.42 -1.43
CA ASP A 38 -11.64 -1.98 -2.21
C ASP A 38 -11.14 -2.81 -3.39
N VAL A 39 -10.04 -2.38 -4.03
CA VAL A 39 -9.38 -3.15 -5.10
C VAL A 39 -8.84 -4.46 -4.58
N ASP A 40 -8.21 -4.47 -3.40
CA ASP A 40 -7.72 -5.68 -2.73
C ASP A 40 -8.87 -6.67 -2.48
N ASP A 41 -9.97 -6.19 -1.90
CA ASP A 41 -11.14 -7.01 -1.65
C ASP A 41 -11.72 -7.63 -2.94
N ILE A 42 -11.80 -6.85 -4.03
CA ILE A 42 -12.28 -7.34 -5.33
C ILE A 42 -11.35 -8.40 -5.89
N LEU A 43 -10.04 -8.15 -5.88
CA LEU A 43 -9.04 -9.08 -6.40
C LEU A 43 -9.00 -10.38 -5.61
N SER A 44 -9.01 -10.29 -4.27
CA SER A 44 -9.01 -11.45 -3.37
C SER A 44 -10.26 -12.32 -3.56
N ASN A 45 -11.45 -11.71 -3.74
CA ASN A 45 -12.67 -12.45 -4.05
C ASN A 45 -12.62 -13.18 -5.41
N ASN A 46 -11.73 -12.76 -6.31
CA ASN A 46 -11.47 -13.42 -7.59
C ASN A 46 -10.21 -14.31 -7.58
N GLY A 47 -9.68 -14.63 -6.39
CA GLY A 47 -8.54 -15.54 -6.23
C GLY A 47 -7.19 -14.93 -6.58
N ILE A 48 -7.06 -13.60 -6.53
CA ILE A 48 -5.82 -12.86 -6.77
C ILE A 48 -5.43 -12.16 -5.48
N ASP A 49 -4.41 -12.69 -4.80
CA ASP A 49 -3.87 -12.09 -3.59
C ASP A 49 -2.78 -11.07 -3.94
N ILE A 50 -2.78 -9.97 -3.21
CA ILE A 50 -1.77 -8.91 -3.34
C ILE A 50 -0.88 -8.86 -2.11
N GLU A 51 0.23 -8.14 -2.19
CA GLU A 51 1.16 -8.00 -1.05
C GLU A 51 0.67 -6.96 -0.05
N MET A 52 0.17 -5.83 -0.52
CA MET A 52 -0.24 -4.72 0.33
C MET A 52 -1.20 -3.79 -0.40
N ALA A 53 -2.13 -3.20 0.35
CA ALA A 53 -2.96 -2.10 -0.10
C ALA A 53 -2.84 -0.89 0.83
N ASP A 54 -3.01 0.29 0.28
CA ASP A 54 -3.28 1.52 1.03
C ASP A 54 -4.46 2.28 0.39
N LEU A 55 -4.69 3.51 0.82
CA LEU A 55 -5.85 4.29 0.35
C LEU A 55 -5.91 4.45 -1.18
N PHE A 56 -4.76 4.49 -1.86
CA PHE A 56 -4.70 4.75 -3.31
C PHE A 56 -3.93 3.71 -4.09
N ASN A 57 -3.19 2.85 -3.43
CA ASN A 57 -2.25 1.96 -4.09
C ASN A 57 -2.51 0.50 -3.72
N ILE A 58 -2.13 -0.37 -4.64
CA ILE A 58 -1.87 -1.77 -4.35
C ILE A 58 -0.45 -2.12 -4.78
N VAL A 59 0.14 -3.07 -4.06
CA VAL A 59 1.46 -3.62 -4.36
C VAL A 59 1.33 -5.11 -4.65
N LEU A 60 1.85 -5.53 -5.79
CA LEU A 60 1.93 -6.94 -6.15
C LEU A 60 3.40 -7.34 -6.32
N ILE A 61 3.72 -8.56 -5.93
CA ILE A 61 5.03 -9.17 -6.14
C ILE A 61 4.88 -10.31 -7.14
N VAL A 62 5.54 -10.14 -8.30
CA VAL A 62 5.56 -11.18 -9.33
C VAL A 62 6.75 -12.09 -9.10
N THR A 63 6.48 -13.35 -8.87
CA THR A 63 7.48 -14.38 -8.57
C THR A 63 7.80 -15.23 -9.81
N PRO A 64 8.88 -16.01 -9.80
CA PRO A 64 9.16 -16.96 -10.87
C PRO A 64 8.09 -18.04 -11.07
N SER A 65 7.22 -18.25 -10.09
CA SER A 65 6.11 -19.21 -10.17
C SER A 65 4.90 -18.65 -10.91
N ASN A 66 4.81 -17.32 -11.08
CA ASN A 66 3.71 -16.73 -11.82
C ASN A 66 3.87 -16.97 -13.33
N THR A 67 2.74 -17.27 -13.95
CA THR A 67 2.65 -17.55 -15.39
C THR A 67 2.11 -16.33 -16.16
N GLN A 68 2.17 -16.38 -17.49
CA GLN A 68 1.52 -15.36 -18.29
C GLN A 68 -0.01 -15.37 -18.10
N SER A 69 -0.60 -16.54 -17.87
CA SER A 69 -2.03 -16.67 -17.58
C SER A 69 -2.45 -15.94 -16.32
N ASP A 70 -1.60 -15.93 -15.26
CA ASP A 70 -1.88 -15.21 -14.02
C ASP A 70 -1.86 -13.70 -14.26
N MET A 71 -0.91 -13.22 -15.08
CA MET A 71 -0.83 -11.81 -15.45
C MET A 71 -2.00 -11.37 -16.32
N ASP A 72 -2.46 -12.24 -17.21
CA ASP A 72 -3.63 -11.95 -18.06
C ASP A 72 -4.91 -11.93 -17.21
N ALA A 73 -5.07 -12.85 -16.24
CA ALA A 73 -6.18 -12.85 -15.30
C ALA A 73 -6.20 -11.57 -14.44
N LEU A 74 -5.04 -11.16 -13.90
CA LEU A 74 -4.91 -9.91 -13.18
C LEU A 74 -5.31 -8.71 -14.07
N PHE A 75 -4.83 -8.68 -15.30
CA PHE A 75 -5.15 -7.60 -16.23
C PHE A 75 -6.66 -7.52 -16.50
N ASP A 76 -7.31 -8.64 -16.75
CA ASP A 76 -8.74 -8.72 -17.03
C ASP A 76 -9.58 -8.22 -15.84
N GLU A 77 -9.20 -8.57 -14.61
CA GLU A 77 -9.88 -8.08 -13.40
C GLU A 77 -9.69 -6.56 -13.21
N LEU A 78 -8.48 -6.06 -13.43
CA LEU A 78 -8.19 -4.63 -13.35
C LEU A 78 -8.97 -3.83 -14.40
N ILE A 79 -9.15 -4.37 -15.62
CA ILE A 79 -10.01 -3.77 -16.65
C ILE A 79 -11.48 -3.73 -16.22
N LYS A 80 -11.99 -4.78 -15.60
CA LYS A 80 -13.36 -4.79 -15.05
C LYS A 80 -13.53 -3.71 -13.99
N ILE A 81 -12.56 -3.56 -13.08
CA ILE A 81 -12.55 -2.52 -12.05
C ILE A 81 -12.61 -1.13 -12.69
N THR A 82 -11.73 -0.84 -13.65
CA THR A 82 -11.70 0.48 -14.30
C THR A 82 -12.98 0.80 -15.07
N ASN A 83 -13.56 -0.19 -15.74
CA ASN A 83 -14.80 0.00 -16.51
C ASN A 83 -16.04 0.24 -15.61
N ASN A 84 -16.02 -0.28 -14.40
CA ASN A 84 -17.11 -0.17 -13.44
C ASN A 84 -16.93 0.98 -12.43
N THR A 85 -15.78 1.66 -12.45
CA THR A 85 -15.44 2.70 -11.50
C THR A 85 -15.41 4.07 -12.18
N PRO A 86 -16.17 5.05 -11.67
CA PRO A 86 -16.13 6.41 -12.20
C PRO A 86 -14.73 7.04 -12.09
N GLN A 87 -14.43 7.96 -12.99
CA GLN A 87 -13.26 8.82 -12.86
C GLN A 87 -13.48 9.77 -11.68
N ALA A 88 -12.53 9.84 -10.78
CA ALA A 88 -12.51 10.81 -9.69
C ALA A 88 -11.12 11.45 -9.58
N LYS A 89 -11.08 12.70 -9.15
CA LYS A 89 -9.82 13.31 -8.72
C LYS A 89 -9.79 13.27 -7.20
N SER A 90 -8.86 12.50 -6.65
CA SER A 90 -8.62 12.57 -5.22
C SER A 90 -8.19 13.99 -4.83
N THR A 91 -8.94 14.58 -3.90
CA THR A 91 -8.61 15.88 -3.29
C THR A 91 -7.87 15.71 -1.97
N LEU A 92 -7.56 14.47 -1.58
CA LEU A 92 -6.84 14.18 -0.35
C LEU A 92 -5.38 14.62 -0.47
N ASN A 93 -5.06 15.70 0.23
CA ASN A 93 -3.68 16.11 0.47
C ASN A 93 -3.15 15.37 1.70
N LEU A 94 -2.49 14.24 1.49
CA LEU A 94 -1.80 13.54 2.56
C LEU A 94 -0.51 14.30 2.90
N THR A 95 -0.49 14.90 4.07
CA THR A 95 0.72 15.48 4.64
C THR A 95 1.39 14.42 5.51
N PHE A 96 2.57 13.99 5.13
CA PHE A 96 3.37 13.12 6.00
C PHE A 96 3.78 13.89 7.25
N PRO A 97 3.64 13.32 8.45
CA PRO A 97 4.16 13.93 9.65
C PRO A 97 5.69 14.09 9.53
N PRO A 98 6.27 15.12 10.14
CA PRO A 98 7.71 15.29 10.14
C PRO A 98 8.37 14.10 10.84
N ILE A 99 9.55 13.70 10.36
CA ILE A 99 10.35 12.66 11.02
C ILE A 99 10.62 13.09 12.45
N CYS A 100 10.23 12.25 13.40
CA CYS A 100 10.46 12.51 14.82
C CYS A 100 11.97 12.59 15.11
N LYS A 101 12.35 13.58 15.90
CA LYS A 101 13.76 13.69 16.36
C LYS A 101 14.01 12.64 17.42
N GLU A 102 15.10 11.90 17.25
CA GLU A 102 15.60 11.00 18.27
C GLU A 102 15.87 11.77 19.58
N LYS A 103 15.33 11.27 20.69
CA LYS A 103 15.49 11.84 22.03
C LYS A 103 16.35 10.98 22.94
N LEU A 104 16.30 9.66 22.74
CA LEU A 104 17.04 8.67 23.50
C LEU A 104 17.55 7.59 22.55
N PHE A 105 18.75 7.09 22.81
CA PHE A 105 19.21 5.87 22.15
C PHE A 105 18.30 4.69 22.54
N PRO A 106 18.03 3.75 21.63
CA PRO A 106 17.16 2.59 21.88
C PRO A 106 17.52 1.82 23.15
N GLN A 107 18.80 1.58 23.40
CA GLN A 107 19.29 0.91 24.61
C GLN A 107 18.87 1.69 25.87
N LYS A 108 19.02 3.01 25.87
CA LYS A 108 18.67 3.83 27.03
C LYS A 108 17.16 3.87 27.25
N ALA A 109 16.39 3.89 26.16
CA ALA A 109 14.93 3.82 26.24
C ALA A 109 14.48 2.49 26.84
N PHE A 110 15.06 1.38 26.39
CA PHE A 110 14.74 0.04 26.87
C PHE A 110 14.96 -0.15 28.38
N PHE A 111 16.06 0.39 28.92
CA PHE A 111 16.39 0.29 30.36
C PHE A 111 15.80 1.42 31.22
N SER A 112 15.03 2.32 30.64
CA SER A 112 14.35 3.38 31.39
C SER A 112 13.07 2.88 32.05
N ASN A 113 12.60 3.58 33.08
CA ASN A 113 11.28 3.32 33.65
C ASN A 113 10.20 3.60 32.61
N GLN A 114 9.39 2.61 32.33
CA GLN A 114 8.34 2.64 31.30
C GLN A 114 6.97 2.48 31.95
N ARG A 115 5.95 3.04 31.31
CA ARG A 115 4.55 2.84 31.70
C ARG A 115 3.67 2.76 30.46
N ASP A 116 2.67 1.93 30.51
CA ASP A 116 1.63 1.91 29.49
C ASP A 116 0.74 3.14 29.65
N THR A 117 0.42 3.75 28.53
CA THR A 117 -0.37 4.98 28.50
C THR A 117 -1.32 4.94 27.29
N LYS A 118 -2.57 5.35 27.49
CA LYS A 118 -3.50 5.50 26.35
C LYS A 118 -2.96 6.53 25.39
N LEU A 119 -3.18 6.34 24.08
CA LEU A 119 -2.68 7.22 23.03
C LEU A 119 -2.99 8.70 23.30
N GLN A 120 -4.20 9.01 23.74
CA GLN A 120 -4.62 10.39 24.07
C GLN A 120 -3.77 11.05 25.16
N ASN A 121 -3.19 10.27 26.07
CA ASN A 121 -2.37 10.73 27.19
C ASN A 121 -0.87 10.65 26.88
N SER A 122 -0.48 10.22 25.68
CA SER A 122 0.92 10.06 25.30
C SER A 122 1.56 11.34 24.75
N ILE A 123 0.76 12.36 24.47
CA ILE A 123 1.24 13.63 23.93
C ILE A 123 2.27 14.25 24.89
N GLY A 124 3.44 14.62 24.36
CA GLY A 124 4.55 15.19 25.13
C GLY A 124 5.44 14.17 25.82
N HIS A 125 5.13 12.89 25.76
CA HIS A 125 5.98 11.81 26.28
C HIS A 125 6.90 11.25 25.21
N ILE A 126 7.95 10.54 25.65
CA ILE A 126 8.90 9.86 24.76
C ILE A 126 8.41 8.42 24.59
N SER A 127 8.21 7.99 23.34
CA SER A 127 7.88 6.60 23.03
C SER A 127 9.07 5.69 23.34
N CYS A 128 8.81 4.60 24.03
CA CYS A 128 9.82 3.58 24.37
C CYS A 128 9.70 2.31 23.51
N SER A 129 8.67 2.22 22.70
CA SER A 129 8.50 1.12 21.74
C SER A 129 8.19 1.66 20.35
N THR A 130 8.55 0.89 19.36
CA THR A 130 8.23 1.19 17.97
C THR A 130 6.82 0.68 17.68
N VAL A 131 5.96 1.57 17.18
CA VAL A 131 4.71 1.13 16.55
C VAL A 131 5.05 0.83 15.10
N VAL A 132 5.05 -0.43 14.74
CA VAL A 132 5.24 -0.86 13.35
C VAL A 132 3.85 -1.21 12.81
N PRO A 133 3.28 -0.37 11.94
CA PRO A 133 2.12 -0.79 11.19
C PRO A 133 2.57 -1.87 10.21
N TYR A 134 2.33 -3.11 10.54
CA TYR A 134 2.51 -4.24 9.64
C TYR A 134 1.14 -4.66 9.12
N PRO A 135 1.00 -5.05 7.85
CA PRO A 135 -0.26 -5.58 7.37
C PRO A 135 -0.69 -6.84 8.17
N PRO A 136 -1.91 -6.87 8.63
CA PRO A 136 -2.84 -5.75 8.75
C PRO A 136 -2.29 -4.74 9.75
N GLY A 137 -2.15 -3.49 9.32
CA GLY A 137 -1.57 -2.43 10.14
C GLY A 137 -2.16 -2.43 11.54
N VAL A 138 -1.31 -2.71 12.53
CA VAL A 138 -1.68 -2.57 13.95
C VAL A 138 -1.31 -1.15 14.33
N PRO A 139 -2.29 -0.31 14.65
CA PRO A 139 -2.03 1.04 15.12
C PRO A 139 -1.33 1.04 16.48
#